data_1f3207db84064d614412c7e2eec211ce
#
_entry.id   1f3207db84064d614412c7e2eec211ce
#
_cell.length_a   1.000
_cell.length_b   1.000
_cell.length_c   1.000
_cell.angle_alpha   90.00
_cell.angle_beta   90.00
_cell.angle_gamma   90.00
#
_symmetry.space_group_name_H-M   'P 1'
#
loop_
_entity.id
_entity.type
_entity.pdbx_description
1 polymer ?
#
loop_
_entity_poly.entity_id
_entity_poly.type
_entity_poly.pdbx_seq_one_letter_code
_entity_poly.pdbx_strand_id
1 'polypeptide(L)'
;MTNKVRFSIMMFLQYAIWGAWTTALGAHLEKIGFSGSEIAGIYGCMWLACIVAPFIGGQLADRLMQSQQFLAIAHIIGAFLLYQTSIQTDFAPMWWYMMAHCLLYAPTLVLTNSICFRHLGKADEEFGKIRVWGAIGWISIGWIVTFIRTNWQTENLTEMSDLLVIAAAVSAIMGVYSFSLPKTEPIKDSQDPLAFIKAFTMLKDRNFLIFMLVAFVVTTEMQFYYIPTGPFLLDMGATEAWLTATKTVAQISEVLVLTFLLHVSIRKIGIRWTMFIGIMAWPLRYLLFM
;
A
#
# COMPACT_ATOMS: atom_id res chain seq x y z
N MET A 1 2.90 -25.87 5.93
CA MET A 1 2.71 -24.80 4.94
C MET A 1 4.07 -24.36 4.44
N THR A 2 4.30 -24.32 3.13
CA THR A 2 5.60 -23.89 2.56
C THR A 2 5.81 -22.38 2.76
N ASN A 3 7.07 -21.91 2.80
CA ASN A 3 7.37 -20.49 2.94
C ASN A 3 6.74 -19.63 1.83
N LYS A 4 6.66 -20.15 0.60
CA LYS A 4 6.01 -19.46 -0.52
C LYS A 4 4.55 -19.13 -0.21
N VAL A 5 3.79 -20.11 0.28
CA VAL A 5 2.38 -19.90 0.65
C VAL A 5 2.27 -18.91 1.82
N ARG A 6 3.15 -19.00 2.83
CA ARG A 6 3.15 -18.05 3.95
C ARG A 6 3.39 -16.61 3.47
N PHE A 7 4.34 -16.42 2.57
CA PHE A 7 4.66 -15.10 2.04
C PHE A 7 3.58 -14.57 1.09
N SER A 8 2.93 -15.46 0.32
CA SER A 8 1.78 -15.07 -0.51
C SER A 8 0.62 -14.55 0.34
N ILE A 9 0.29 -15.22 1.45
CA ILE A 9 -0.74 -14.76 2.38
C ILE A 9 -0.32 -13.46 3.06
N MET A 10 0.93 -13.35 3.48
CA MET A 10 1.49 -12.12 4.05
C MET A 10 1.32 -10.94 3.10
N MET A 11 1.72 -11.08 1.83
CA MET A 11 1.57 -10.04 0.81
C MET A 11 0.10 -9.71 0.54
N PHE A 12 -0.76 -10.73 0.46
CA PHE A 12 -2.20 -10.54 0.30
C PHE A 12 -2.77 -9.67 1.43
N LEU A 13 -2.55 -10.03 2.68
CA LEU A 13 -3.06 -9.30 3.84
C LEU A 13 -2.47 -7.89 3.93
N GLN A 14 -1.15 -7.74 3.71
CA GLN A 14 -0.46 -6.46 3.74
C GLN A 14 -1.13 -5.43 2.82
N TYR A 15 -1.38 -5.79 1.57
CA TYR A 15 -1.96 -4.88 0.59
C TYR A 15 -3.49 -4.79 0.67
N ALA A 16 -4.17 -5.81 1.23
CA ALA A 16 -5.59 -5.74 1.52
C ALA A 16 -5.92 -4.68 2.59
N ILE A 17 -5.08 -4.52 3.62
CA ILE A 17 -5.24 -3.46 4.62
C ILE A 17 -5.27 -2.08 3.95
N TRP A 18 -4.31 -1.81 3.08
CA TRP A 18 -4.20 -0.53 2.40
C TRP A 18 -5.32 -0.32 1.38
N GLY A 19 -5.62 -1.35 0.58
CA GLY A 19 -6.69 -1.32 -0.42
C GLY A 19 -8.09 -1.12 0.15
N ALA A 20 -8.34 -1.56 1.39
CA ALA A 20 -9.64 -1.46 2.03
C ALA A 20 -10.13 -0.01 2.19
N TRP A 21 -9.23 0.92 2.50
CA TRP A 21 -9.63 2.32 2.77
C TRP A 21 -9.19 3.30 1.68
N THR A 22 -8.03 3.10 1.05
CA THR A 22 -7.43 4.10 0.15
C THR A 22 -8.32 4.44 -1.04
N THR A 23 -9.11 3.49 -1.52
CA THR A 23 -9.88 3.66 -2.75
C THR A 23 -11.15 4.50 -2.57
N ALA A 24 -11.78 4.50 -1.40
CA ALA A 24 -13.08 5.11 -1.20
C ALA A 24 -13.20 5.97 0.07
N LEU A 25 -12.14 6.07 0.89
CA LEU A 25 -12.17 6.88 2.12
C LEU A 25 -12.45 8.36 1.84
N GLY A 26 -11.96 8.91 0.72
CA GLY A 26 -12.19 10.31 0.34
C GLY A 26 -13.68 10.64 0.23
N ALA A 27 -14.47 9.78 -0.40
CA ALA A 27 -15.92 9.96 -0.51
C ALA A 27 -16.63 9.95 0.87
N HIS A 28 -16.18 9.07 1.78
CA HIS A 28 -16.69 9.06 3.15
C HIS A 28 -16.35 10.35 3.90
N LEU A 29 -15.09 10.82 3.80
CA LEU A 29 -14.64 12.05 4.46
C LEU A 29 -15.39 13.29 3.93
N GLU A 30 -15.63 13.37 2.63
CA GLU A 30 -16.44 14.43 2.03
C GLU A 30 -17.87 14.42 2.56
N LYS A 31 -18.47 13.23 2.69
CA LYS A 31 -19.83 13.05 3.22
C LYS A 31 -19.97 13.51 4.67
N ILE A 32 -18.96 13.34 5.51
CA ILE A 32 -18.96 13.84 6.90
C ILE A 32 -18.51 15.30 7.01
N GLY A 33 -18.28 15.99 5.87
CA GLY A 33 -18.07 17.43 5.80
C GLY A 33 -16.60 17.88 5.80
N PHE A 34 -15.65 16.99 5.57
CA PHE A 34 -14.23 17.38 5.46
C PHE A 34 -13.99 18.15 4.17
N SER A 35 -13.22 19.22 4.28
CA SER A 35 -12.73 19.98 3.13
C SER A 35 -11.70 19.17 2.31
N GLY A 36 -11.51 19.52 1.05
CA GLY A 36 -10.50 18.87 0.20
C GLY A 36 -9.07 18.92 0.77
N SER A 37 -8.72 19.99 1.49
CA SER A 37 -7.44 20.11 2.18
C SER A 37 -7.29 19.15 3.36
N GLU A 38 -8.35 18.93 4.12
CA GLU A 38 -8.38 17.97 5.23
C GLU A 38 -8.30 16.53 4.71
N ILE A 39 -9.05 16.22 3.64
CA ILE A 39 -8.97 14.92 2.96
C ILE A 39 -7.54 14.66 2.47
N ALA A 40 -6.93 15.64 1.79
CA ALA A 40 -5.53 15.56 1.37
C ALA A 40 -4.56 15.38 2.55
N GLY A 41 -4.84 16.01 3.69
CA GLY A 41 -4.09 15.84 4.94
C GLY A 41 -4.14 14.40 5.49
N ILE A 42 -5.31 13.76 5.46
CA ILE A 42 -5.48 12.35 5.89
C ILE A 42 -4.71 11.40 4.97
N TYR A 43 -4.86 11.54 3.65
CA TYR A 43 -4.07 10.73 2.69
C TYR A 43 -2.57 11.03 2.76
N GLY A 44 -2.20 12.28 3.07
CA GLY A 44 -0.83 12.73 3.26
C GLY A 44 -0.07 12.02 4.39
N CYS A 45 -0.79 11.52 5.41
CA CYS A 45 -0.19 10.76 6.51
C CYS A 45 0.68 9.60 6.03
N MET A 46 0.22 8.87 5.02
CA MET A 46 0.96 7.72 4.48
C MET A 46 2.27 8.14 3.81
N TRP A 47 2.27 9.23 3.06
CA TRP A 47 3.46 9.73 2.37
C TRP A 47 4.47 10.33 3.35
N LEU A 48 4.01 11.07 4.34
CA LEU A 48 4.85 11.57 5.43
C LEU A 48 5.48 10.42 6.22
N ALA A 49 4.69 9.39 6.53
CA ALA A 49 5.18 8.20 7.20
C ALA A 49 6.25 7.46 6.38
N CYS A 50 6.11 7.38 5.06
CA CYS A 50 7.11 6.76 4.18
C CYS A 50 8.46 7.50 4.19
N ILE A 51 8.48 8.83 4.43
CA ILE A 51 9.74 9.59 4.60
C ILE A 51 10.43 9.16 5.90
N VAL A 52 9.67 8.89 6.96
CA VAL A 52 10.20 8.52 8.28
C VAL A 52 10.45 7.02 8.42
N ALA A 53 9.77 6.20 7.61
CA ALA A 53 9.82 4.74 7.66
C ALA A 53 11.24 4.12 7.65
N PRO A 54 12.21 4.60 6.83
CA PRO A 54 13.56 4.06 6.83
C PRO A 54 14.28 4.22 8.18
N PHE A 55 13.97 5.28 8.92
CA PHE A 55 14.56 5.52 10.25
C PHE A 55 13.96 4.55 11.28
N ILE A 56 12.63 4.36 11.26
CA ILE A 56 11.96 3.45 12.18
C ILE A 56 12.31 1.99 11.82
N GLY A 57 12.15 1.59 10.57
CA GLY A 57 12.42 0.24 10.09
C GLY A 57 13.86 -0.17 10.28
N GLY A 58 14.81 0.69 9.86
CA GLY A 58 16.24 0.40 9.97
C GLY A 58 16.76 0.35 11.40
N GLN A 59 16.20 1.14 12.32
CA GLN A 59 16.67 1.14 13.71
C GLN A 59 15.95 0.09 14.58
N LEU A 60 14.63 -0.02 14.46
CA LEU A 60 13.84 -0.90 15.32
C LEU A 60 13.82 -2.34 14.80
N ALA A 61 13.45 -2.54 13.54
CA ALA A 61 13.27 -3.87 12.99
C ALA A 61 14.58 -4.57 12.65
N ASP A 62 15.59 -3.80 12.19
CA ASP A 62 16.88 -4.40 11.81
C ASP A 62 17.83 -4.61 12.99
N ARG A 63 17.60 -3.96 14.13
CA ARG A 63 18.54 -4.00 15.26
C ARG A 63 17.97 -4.55 16.56
N LEU A 64 16.70 -4.26 16.87
CA LEU A 64 16.17 -4.50 18.22
C LEU A 64 15.27 -5.72 18.30
N MET A 65 14.58 -6.10 17.23
CA MET A 65 13.64 -7.23 17.25
C MET A 65 13.59 -7.98 15.94
N GLN A 66 13.06 -9.19 15.98
CA GLN A 66 12.84 -10.00 14.79
C GLN A 66 11.77 -9.35 13.89
N SER A 67 12.00 -9.35 12.57
CA SER A 67 11.12 -8.66 11.60
C SER A 67 9.67 -9.11 11.68
N GLN A 68 9.40 -10.42 11.87
CA GLN A 68 8.03 -10.93 12.03
C GLN A 68 7.37 -10.48 13.33
N GLN A 69 8.13 -10.24 14.40
CA GLN A 69 7.61 -9.70 15.67
C GLN A 69 7.24 -8.23 15.49
N PHE A 70 8.08 -7.45 14.81
CA PHE A 70 7.73 -6.07 14.47
C PHE A 70 6.44 -6.01 13.64
N LEU A 71 6.31 -6.86 12.60
CA LEU A 71 5.07 -6.96 11.82
C LEU A 71 3.87 -7.24 12.70
N ALA A 72 3.97 -8.23 13.60
CA ALA A 72 2.87 -8.60 14.49
C ALA A 72 2.43 -7.43 15.37
N ILE A 73 3.37 -6.78 16.04
CA ILE A 73 3.09 -5.65 16.94
C ILE A 73 2.54 -4.46 16.17
N ALA A 74 3.20 -4.10 15.05
CA ALA A 74 2.80 -2.96 14.23
C ALA A 74 1.37 -3.11 13.70
N HIS A 75 0.99 -4.32 13.26
CA HIS A 75 -0.35 -4.56 12.74
C HIS A 75 -1.42 -4.71 13.84
N ILE A 76 -1.09 -5.24 15.03
CA ILE A 76 -2.04 -5.29 16.15
C ILE A 76 -2.32 -3.88 16.66
N ILE A 77 -1.27 -3.07 16.92
CA ILE A 77 -1.45 -1.68 17.33
C ILE A 77 -2.09 -0.87 16.18
N GLY A 78 -1.66 -1.11 14.94
CA GLY A 78 -2.22 -0.49 13.75
C GLY A 78 -3.72 -0.77 13.57
N ALA A 79 -4.19 -1.96 13.92
CA ALA A 79 -5.61 -2.30 13.92
C ALA A 79 -6.41 -1.45 14.92
N PHE A 80 -5.90 -1.30 16.14
CA PHE A 80 -6.50 -0.42 17.15
C PHE A 80 -6.54 1.03 16.66
N LEU A 81 -5.46 1.53 16.08
CA LEU A 81 -5.38 2.90 15.57
C LEU A 81 -6.34 3.13 14.39
N LEU A 82 -6.47 2.18 13.46
CA LEU A 82 -7.46 2.24 12.37
C LEU A 82 -8.89 2.26 12.91
N TYR A 83 -9.18 1.45 13.92
CA TYR A 83 -10.49 1.47 14.57
C TYR A 83 -10.75 2.82 15.24
N GLN A 84 -9.77 3.38 15.95
CA GLN A 84 -9.90 4.72 16.55
C GLN A 84 -10.07 5.79 15.46
N THR A 85 -9.40 5.67 14.32
CA THR A 85 -9.58 6.57 13.18
C THR A 85 -11.01 6.47 12.63
N SER A 86 -11.59 5.26 12.59
CA SER A 86 -12.90 5.01 11.97
C SER A 86 -14.06 5.70 12.66
N ILE A 87 -13.95 5.98 13.95
CA ILE A 87 -15.00 6.60 14.78
C ILE A 87 -14.82 8.12 14.95
N GLN A 88 -13.80 8.72 14.33
CA GLN A 88 -13.59 10.17 14.41
C GLN A 88 -14.40 10.89 13.32
N THR A 89 -15.01 11.99 13.71
CA THR A 89 -15.72 12.92 12.82
C THR A 89 -15.01 14.26 12.68
N ASP A 90 -14.03 14.54 13.56
CA ASP A 90 -13.21 15.74 13.53
C ASP A 90 -11.83 15.47 12.89
N PHE A 91 -11.33 16.43 12.11
CA PHE A 91 -10.06 16.30 11.40
C PHE A 91 -8.87 16.06 12.31
N ALA A 92 -8.70 16.85 13.38
CA ALA A 92 -7.49 16.80 14.19
C ALA A 92 -7.27 15.42 14.86
N PRO A 93 -8.23 14.83 15.61
CA PRO A 93 -8.06 13.51 16.19
C PRO A 93 -7.92 12.42 15.11
N MET A 94 -8.68 12.50 14.01
CA MET A 94 -8.56 11.56 12.88
C MET A 94 -7.15 11.57 12.29
N TRP A 95 -6.60 12.76 12.06
CA TRP A 95 -5.26 12.93 11.51
C TRP A 95 -4.17 12.30 12.40
N TRP A 96 -4.26 12.50 13.73
CA TRP A 96 -3.28 11.94 14.65
C TRP A 96 -3.33 10.42 14.72
N TYR A 97 -4.53 9.82 14.79
CA TYR A 97 -4.67 8.36 14.78
C TYR A 97 -4.20 7.76 13.45
N MET A 98 -4.57 8.38 12.32
CA MET A 98 -4.13 7.94 10.99
C MET A 98 -2.61 8.08 10.83
N MET A 99 -2.01 9.18 11.30
CA MET A 99 -0.56 9.37 11.27
C MET A 99 0.16 8.31 12.09
N ALA A 100 -0.30 8.03 13.30
CA ALA A 100 0.27 6.99 14.15
C ALA A 100 0.17 5.60 13.49
N HIS A 101 -0.99 5.28 12.88
CA HIS A 101 -1.13 4.06 12.08
C HIS A 101 -0.13 4.01 10.94
N CYS A 102 -0.04 5.06 10.13
CA CYS A 102 0.85 5.12 8.97
C CYS A 102 2.34 4.99 9.36
N LEU A 103 2.76 5.59 10.47
CA LEU A 103 4.13 5.47 11.00
C LEU A 103 4.49 4.02 11.37
N LEU A 104 3.53 3.23 11.85
CA LEU A 104 3.74 1.81 12.12
C LEU A 104 3.63 0.97 10.84
N TYR A 105 2.73 1.32 9.91
CA TYR A 105 2.46 0.56 8.70
C TYR A 105 3.54 0.73 7.64
N ALA A 106 4.06 1.95 7.41
CA ALA A 106 5.01 2.22 6.33
C ALA A 106 6.29 1.36 6.41
N PRO A 107 6.94 1.15 7.58
CA PRO A 107 8.08 0.24 7.68
C PRO A 107 7.73 -1.21 7.31
N THR A 108 6.50 -1.65 7.57
CA THR A 108 6.07 -3.03 7.28
C THR A 108 6.08 -3.35 5.79
N LEU A 109 5.87 -2.35 4.91
CA LEU A 109 5.95 -2.51 3.45
C LEU A 109 7.34 -2.96 2.99
N VAL A 110 8.38 -2.43 3.62
CA VAL A 110 9.77 -2.81 3.32
C VAL A 110 10.12 -4.14 3.97
N LEU A 111 9.68 -4.35 5.21
CA LEU A 111 9.99 -5.57 5.97
C LEU A 111 9.37 -6.83 5.36
N THR A 112 8.16 -6.76 4.81
CA THR A 112 7.55 -7.89 4.10
C THR A 112 8.38 -8.32 2.89
N ASN A 113 8.94 -7.37 2.15
CA ASN A 113 9.88 -7.67 1.05
C ASN A 113 11.17 -8.28 1.60
N SER A 114 11.76 -7.70 2.64
CA SER A 114 12.99 -8.18 3.27
C SER A 114 12.86 -9.62 3.78
N ILE A 115 11.76 -9.96 4.45
CA ILE A 115 11.47 -11.33 4.89
C ILE A 115 11.44 -12.29 3.71
N CYS A 116 10.80 -11.92 2.59
CA CYS A 116 10.79 -12.75 1.39
C CYS A 116 12.20 -12.98 0.87
N PHE A 117 13.01 -11.94 0.69
CA PHE A 117 14.37 -12.05 0.15
C PHE A 117 15.30 -12.90 1.04
N ARG A 118 15.12 -12.86 2.36
CA ARG A 118 15.95 -13.65 3.29
C ARG A 118 15.62 -15.13 3.32
N HIS A 119 14.38 -15.51 3.00
CA HIS A 119 13.90 -16.90 3.15
C HIS A 119 13.59 -17.62 1.84
N LEU A 120 13.72 -16.93 0.69
CA LEU A 120 13.59 -17.55 -0.63
C LEU A 120 14.95 -17.94 -1.16
N GLY A 121 15.11 -19.21 -1.56
CA GLY A 121 16.37 -19.71 -2.11
C GLY A 121 16.72 -19.13 -3.48
N LYS A 122 15.69 -18.75 -4.27
CA LYS A 122 15.80 -18.12 -5.59
C LYS A 122 14.91 -16.87 -5.64
N ALA A 123 15.27 -15.86 -4.84
CA ALA A 123 14.46 -14.67 -4.66
C ALA A 123 14.17 -13.94 -5.99
N ASP A 124 15.15 -13.87 -6.89
CA ASP A 124 15.01 -13.20 -8.20
C ASP A 124 13.93 -13.84 -9.09
N GLU A 125 13.72 -15.17 -8.99
CA GLU A 125 12.75 -15.90 -9.80
C GLU A 125 11.36 -16.00 -9.11
N GLU A 126 11.34 -16.01 -7.79
CA GLU A 126 10.15 -16.36 -6.98
C GLU A 126 9.45 -15.16 -6.38
N PHE A 127 10.16 -14.09 -6.10
CA PHE A 127 9.61 -12.90 -5.44
C PHE A 127 8.46 -12.28 -6.26
N GLY A 128 8.61 -12.15 -7.58
CA GLY A 128 7.56 -11.60 -8.44
C GLY A 128 6.24 -12.35 -8.31
N LYS A 129 6.29 -13.69 -8.26
CA LYS A 129 5.10 -14.55 -8.10
C LYS A 129 4.44 -14.39 -6.73
N ILE A 130 5.21 -14.10 -5.70
CA ILE A 130 4.71 -13.83 -4.34
C ILE A 130 4.16 -12.41 -4.27
N ARG A 131 4.84 -11.44 -4.88
CA ARG A 131 4.43 -10.02 -4.87
C ARG A 131 3.09 -9.78 -5.56
N VAL A 132 2.75 -10.56 -6.60
CA VAL A 132 1.44 -10.51 -7.27
C VAL A 132 0.28 -10.72 -6.29
N TRP A 133 0.46 -11.52 -5.23
CA TRP A 133 -0.58 -11.71 -4.20
C TRP A 133 -0.94 -10.41 -3.46
N GLY A 134 -0.05 -9.43 -3.44
CA GLY A 134 -0.39 -8.09 -2.95
C GLY A 134 -1.43 -7.39 -3.83
N ALA A 135 -1.28 -7.43 -5.16
CA ALA A 135 -2.28 -6.88 -6.07
C ALA A 135 -3.62 -7.67 -5.98
N ILE A 136 -3.54 -9.00 -5.87
CA ILE A 136 -4.73 -9.85 -5.65
C ILE A 136 -5.42 -9.46 -4.33
N GLY A 137 -4.67 -9.23 -3.24
CA GLY A 137 -5.20 -8.77 -1.96
C GLY A 137 -5.93 -7.43 -2.07
N TRP A 138 -5.31 -6.48 -2.77
CA TRP A 138 -5.93 -5.17 -3.04
C TRP A 138 -7.24 -5.30 -3.82
N ILE A 139 -7.26 -6.09 -4.89
CA ILE A 139 -8.46 -6.34 -5.69
C ILE A 139 -9.53 -7.03 -4.85
N SER A 140 -9.16 -8.11 -4.16
CA SER A 140 -10.10 -8.92 -3.39
C SER A 140 -10.78 -8.12 -2.29
N ILE A 141 -10.02 -7.29 -1.55
CA ILE A 141 -10.62 -6.46 -0.50
C ILE A 141 -11.60 -5.43 -1.07
N GLY A 142 -11.30 -4.87 -2.25
CA GLY A 142 -12.21 -3.97 -2.93
C GLY A 142 -13.56 -4.62 -3.24
N TRP A 143 -13.57 -5.85 -3.70
CA TRP A 143 -14.79 -6.62 -3.94
C TRP A 143 -15.49 -7.04 -2.64
N ILE A 144 -14.74 -7.38 -1.60
CA ILE A 144 -15.30 -7.68 -0.27
C ILE A 144 -15.99 -6.45 0.31
N VAL A 145 -15.38 -5.27 0.24
CA VAL A 145 -15.99 -4.00 0.67
C VAL A 145 -17.27 -3.74 -0.11
N THR A 146 -17.23 -3.87 -1.44
CA THR A 146 -18.42 -3.71 -2.28
C THR A 146 -19.53 -4.69 -1.89
N PHE A 147 -19.21 -5.96 -1.68
CA PHE A 147 -20.18 -6.97 -1.25
C PHE A 147 -20.80 -6.61 0.12
N ILE A 148 -19.99 -6.18 1.08
CA ILE A 148 -20.46 -5.76 2.42
C ILE A 148 -21.40 -4.57 2.28
N ARG A 149 -21.01 -3.54 1.56
CA ARG A 149 -21.81 -2.32 1.37
C ARG A 149 -23.13 -2.60 0.67
N THR A 150 -23.10 -3.38 -0.41
CA THR A 150 -24.30 -3.71 -1.17
C THR A 150 -25.32 -4.52 -0.36
N ASN A 151 -24.87 -5.45 0.50
CA ASN A 151 -25.78 -6.29 1.26
C ASN A 151 -26.23 -5.70 2.59
N TRP A 152 -25.40 -4.87 3.23
CA TRP A 152 -25.69 -4.30 4.55
C TRP A 152 -25.81 -2.77 4.55
N GLN A 153 -25.68 -2.12 3.39
CA GLN A 153 -25.80 -0.66 3.21
C GLN A 153 -24.94 0.14 4.20
N THR A 154 -23.74 -0.33 4.47
CA THR A 154 -22.82 0.27 5.45
C THR A 154 -22.30 1.64 5.00
N GLU A 155 -22.36 1.94 3.69
CA GLU A 155 -21.99 3.26 3.15
C GLU A 155 -22.90 4.40 3.67
N ASN A 156 -24.07 4.06 4.22
CA ASN A 156 -24.98 5.04 4.81
C ASN A 156 -24.63 5.40 6.26
N LEU A 157 -23.67 4.70 6.88
CA LEU A 157 -23.17 5.06 8.20
C LEU A 157 -22.45 6.42 8.12
N THR A 158 -22.94 7.41 8.89
CA THR A 158 -22.37 8.77 8.88
C THR A 158 -21.31 8.98 9.95
N GLU A 159 -21.36 8.21 11.04
CA GLU A 159 -20.51 8.41 12.22
C GLU A 159 -19.27 7.51 12.24
N MET A 160 -19.25 6.43 11.49
CA MET A 160 -18.14 5.47 11.50
C MET A 160 -17.80 5.00 10.09
N SER A 161 -16.52 5.05 9.74
CA SER A 161 -16.05 4.55 8.45
C SER A 161 -15.93 3.03 8.44
N ASP A 162 -16.83 2.36 7.72
CA ASP A 162 -16.80 0.91 7.47
C ASP A 162 -15.49 0.44 6.82
N LEU A 163 -14.91 1.28 5.94
CA LEU A 163 -13.64 1.02 5.26
C LEU A 163 -12.49 0.85 6.24
N LEU A 164 -12.41 1.74 7.22
CA LEU A 164 -11.37 1.72 8.25
C LEU A 164 -11.59 0.59 9.25
N VAL A 165 -12.85 0.22 9.54
CA VAL A 165 -13.18 -0.94 10.38
C VAL A 165 -12.74 -2.24 9.69
N ILE A 166 -13.04 -2.39 8.40
CA ILE A 166 -12.60 -3.55 7.61
C ILE A 166 -11.07 -3.61 7.57
N ALA A 167 -10.41 -2.48 7.31
CA ALA A 167 -8.95 -2.40 7.34
C ALA A 167 -8.37 -2.78 8.71
N ALA A 168 -9.00 -2.34 9.82
CA ALA A 168 -8.62 -2.71 11.18
C ALA A 168 -8.73 -4.22 11.41
N ALA A 169 -9.83 -4.84 10.97
CA ALA A 169 -10.03 -6.28 11.08
C ALA A 169 -8.95 -7.07 10.30
N VAL A 170 -8.67 -6.67 9.06
CA VAL A 170 -7.61 -7.30 8.24
C VAL A 170 -6.23 -7.07 8.88
N SER A 171 -5.97 -5.89 9.45
CA SER A 171 -4.73 -5.60 10.16
C SER A 171 -4.56 -6.46 11.40
N ALA A 172 -5.62 -6.68 12.18
CA ALA A 172 -5.58 -7.60 13.32
C ALA A 172 -5.27 -9.04 12.88
N ILE A 173 -5.90 -9.51 11.79
CA ILE A 173 -5.61 -10.83 11.20
C ILE A 173 -4.14 -10.91 10.76
N MET A 174 -3.63 -9.88 10.08
CA MET A 174 -2.22 -9.82 9.67
C MET A 174 -1.27 -9.85 10.88
N GLY A 175 -1.60 -9.12 11.94
CA GLY A 175 -0.81 -9.10 13.18
C GLY A 175 -0.69 -10.49 13.81
N VAL A 176 -1.81 -11.18 13.98
CA VAL A 176 -1.82 -12.57 14.48
C VAL A 176 -1.10 -13.52 13.53
N TYR A 177 -1.36 -13.38 12.22
CA TYR A 177 -0.72 -14.21 11.20
C TYR A 177 0.80 -14.07 11.19
N SER A 178 1.32 -12.89 11.48
CA SER A 178 2.76 -12.59 11.46
C SER A 178 3.56 -13.46 12.43
N PHE A 179 2.97 -13.95 13.53
CA PHE A 179 3.61 -14.92 14.41
C PHE A 179 3.87 -16.29 13.77
N SER A 180 3.17 -16.61 12.68
CA SER A 180 3.37 -17.85 11.91
C SER A 180 4.53 -17.76 10.89
N LEU A 181 5.05 -16.56 10.62
CA LEU A 181 6.14 -16.34 9.67
C LEU A 181 7.47 -16.89 10.21
N PRO A 182 8.42 -17.24 9.33
CA PRO A 182 9.71 -17.72 9.77
C PRO A 182 10.46 -16.63 10.54
N LYS A 183 11.19 -17.07 11.57
CA LYS A 183 12.02 -16.18 12.39
C LYS A 183 13.05 -15.48 11.51
N THR A 184 13.04 -14.17 11.52
CA THR A 184 13.94 -13.32 10.75
C THR A 184 14.72 -12.45 11.72
N GLU A 185 15.89 -12.94 12.11
CA GLU A 185 16.74 -12.32 13.11
C GLU A 185 17.24 -10.94 12.64
N PRO A 186 17.41 -9.98 13.57
CA PRO A 186 18.01 -8.69 13.26
C PRO A 186 19.45 -8.83 12.77
N ILE A 187 19.88 -7.95 11.88
CA ILE A 187 21.27 -7.90 11.40
C ILE A 187 22.10 -7.14 12.44
N LYS A 188 22.71 -7.88 13.37
CA LYS A 188 23.51 -7.29 14.47
C LYS A 188 24.78 -6.57 14.02
N ASP A 189 25.32 -6.94 12.85
CA ASP A 189 26.59 -6.43 12.31
C ASP A 189 26.46 -5.24 11.36
N SER A 190 25.30 -4.62 11.23
CA SER A 190 25.19 -3.37 10.48
C SER A 190 25.88 -2.25 11.28
N GLN A 191 27.18 -2.10 11.07
CA GLN A 191 28.06 -1.15 11.79
C GLN A 191 27.71 0.32 11.55
N ASP A 192 26.82 0.61 10.61
CA ASP A 192 26.55 1.96 10.19
C ASP A 192 25.11 2.39 10.54
N PRO A 193 24.93 3.16 11.64
CA PRO A 193 23.60 3.66 12.02
C PRO A 193 23.00 4.60 10.97
N LEU A 194 23.81 5.13 10.06
CA LEU A 194 23.42 6.12 9.06
C LEU A 194 23.54 5.56 7.63
N ALA A 195 23.40 4.23 7.45
CA ALA A 195 23.47 3.59 6.14
C ALA A 195 22.51 4.20 5.10
N PHE A 196 21.34 4.70 5.56
CA PHE A 196 20.41 5.41 4.69
C PHE A 196 20.97 6.72 4.13
N ILE A 197 21.87 7.43 4.87
CA ILE A 197 22.55 8.64 4.36
C ILE A 197 23.49 8.26 3.20
N LYS A 198 24.10 7.07 3.26
CA LYS A 198 24.93 6.60 2.15
C LYS A 198 24.12 6.40 0.87
N ALA A 199 22.83 6.08 0.97
CA ALA A 199 21.95 5.99 -0.20
C ALA A 199 21.88 7.33 -0.96
N PHE A 200 21.98 8.48 -0.29
CA PHE A 200 22.04 9.78 -0.97
C PHE A 200 23.31 9.94 -1.82
N THR A 201 24.38 9.21 -1.53
CA THR A 201 25.57 9.24 -2.38
C THR A 201 25.33 8.64 -3.76
N MET A 202 24.33 7.75 -3.90
CA MET A 202 23.92 7.19 -5.19
C MET A 202 23.33 8.26 -6.12
N LEU A 203 22.79 9.36 -5.58
CA LEU A 203 22.32 10.51 -6.38
C LEU A 203 23.44 11.21 -7.15
N LYS A 204 24.71 10.95 -6.81
CA LYS A 204 25.86 11.43 -7.59
C LYS A 204 26.00 10.71 -8.94
N ASP A 205 25.46 9.49 -9.05
CA ASP A 205 25.37 8.82 -10.33
C ASP A 205 24.24 9.44 -11.17
N ARG A 206 24.60 9.94 -12.36
CA ARG A 206 23.66 10.63 -13.25
C ARG A 206 22.47 9.75 -13.68
N ASN A 207 22.71 8.46 -13.92
CA ASN A 207 21.65 7.55 -14.37
C ASN A 207 20.67 7.28 -13.22
N PHE A 208 21.20 7.09 -12.01
CA PHE A 208 20.39 6.92 -10.82
C PHE A 208 19.58 8.17 -10.50
N LEU A 209 20.17 9.36 -10.59
CA LEU A 209 19.48 10.63 -10.40
C LEU A 209 18.33 10.81 -11.41
N ILE A 210 18.57 10.54 -12.70
CA ILE A 210 17.53 10.61 -13.73
C ILE A 210 16.40 9.62 -13.40
N PHE A 211 16.75 8.38 -13.03
CA PHE A 211 15.75 7.37 -12.63
C PHE A 211 14.89 7.87 -11.46
N MET A 212 15.51 8.44 -10.42
CA MET A 212 14.80 8.98 -9.26
C MET A 212 13.89 10.15 -9.60
N LEU A 213 14.34 11.07 -10.47
CA LEU A 213 13.52 12.21 -10.92
C LEU A 213 12.30 11.73 -11.73
N VAL A 214 12.50 10.79 -12.64
CA VAL A 214 11.41 10.20 -13.42
C VAL A 214 10.43 9.46 -12.49
N ALA A 215 10.93 8.66 -11.56
CA ALA A 215 10.10 7.95 -10.58
C ALA A 215 9.29 8.94 -9.72
N PHE A 216 9.89 10.05 -9.30
CA PHE A 216 9.20 11.10 -8.54
C PHE A 216 8.04 11.71 -9.35
N VAL A 217 8.28 12.09 -10.60
CA VAL A 217 7.22 12.64 -11.48
C VAL A 217 6.08 11.64 -11.67
N VAL A 218 6.40 10.39 -12.01
CA VAL A 218 5.38 9.33 -12.23
C VAL A 218 4.59 9.06 -10.95
N THR A 219 5.26 8.97 -9.81
CA THR A 219 4.58 8.74 -8.53
C THR A 219 3.65 9.90 -8.16
N THR A 220 4.04 11.13 -8.46
CA THR A 220 3.22 12.33 -8.26
C THR A 220 1.99 12.29 -9.19
N GLU A 221 2.19 11.95 -10.47
CA GLU A 221 1.11 11.81 -11.45
C GLU A 221 0.06 10.78 -11.01
N MET A 222 0.49 9.66 -10.42
CA MET A 222 -0.42 8.63 -9.90
C MET A 222 -1.42 9.20 -8.86
N GLN A 223 -1.04 10.20 -8.07
CA GLN A 223 -1.93 10.78 -7.05
C GLN A 223 -3.10 11.55 -7.70
N PHE A 224 -2.87 12.17 -8.84
CA PHE A 224 -3.94 12.81 -9.62
C PHE A 224 -4.97 11.81 -10.16
N TYR A 225 -4.63 10.53 -10.24
CA TYR A 225 -5.61 9.48 -10.53
C TYR A 225 -6.34 9.04 -9.25
N TYR A 226 -5.61 8.70 -8.18
CA TYR A 226 -6.20 8.07 -7.01
C TYR A 226 -7.17 8.98 -6.25
N ILE A 227 -6.88 10.26 -6.13
CA ILE A 227 -7.68 11.21 -5.34
C ILE A 227 -8.97 11.61 -6.08
N PRO A 228 -8.95 12.21 -7.28
CA PRO A 228 -10.16 12.74 -7.92
C PRO A 228 -11.01 11.67 -8.62
N THR A 229 -10.51 10.48 -8.90
CA THR A 229 -11.29 9.44 -9.60
C THR A 229 -12.52 8.99 -8.81
N GLY A 230 -12.48 9.06 -7.47
CA GLY A 230 -13.65 8.74 -6.64
C GLY A 230 -14.82 9.67 -6.90
N PRO A 231 -14.69 10.96 -6.61
CA PRO A 231 -15.70 11.96 -6.92
C PRO A 231 -16.15 11.92 -8.40
N PHE A 232 -15.20 11.84 -9.34
CA PHE A 232 -15.51 11.74 -10.77
C PHE A 232 -16.45 10.56 -11.11
N LEU A 233 -16.19 9.37 -10.54
CA LEU A 233 -17.05 8.21 -10.77
C LEU A 233 -18.46 8.41 -10.17
N LEU A 234 -18.56 9.06 -9.01
CA LEU A 234 -19.84 9.39 -8.38
C LEU A 234 -20.63 10.37 -9.25
N ASP A 235 -19.99 11.40 -9.79
CA ASP A 235 -20.60 12.37 -10.71
C ASP A 235 -21.10 11.71 -12.01
N MET A 236 -20.40 10.65 -12.47
CA MET A 236 -20.82 9.82 -13.61
C MET A 236 -21.93 8.82 -13.27
N GLY A 237 -22.44 8.81 -12.03
CA GLY A 237 -23.57 7.98 -11.60
C GLY A 237 -23.17 6.64 -10.97
N ALA A 238 -21.90 6.41 -10.65
CA ALA A 238 -21.50 5.25 -9.85
C ALA A 238 -22.04 5.39 -8.41
N THR A 239 -22.46 4.28 -7.80
CA THR A 239 -22.85 4.29 -6.39
C THR A 239 -21.63 4.13 -5.47
N GLU A 240 -21.72 4.67 -4.25
CA GLU A 240 -20.66 4.53 -3.24
C GLU A 240 -20.29 3.06 -2.98
N ALA A 241 -21.29 2.18 -2.97
CA ALA A 241 -21.09 0.74 -2.77
C ALA A 241 -20.16 0.12 -3.83
N TRP A 242 -20.30 0.54 -5.09
CA TRP A 242 -19.51 0.00 -6.21
C TRP A 242 -18.19 0.72 -6.47
N LEU A 243 -17.95 1.85 -5.81
CA LEU A 243 -16.77 2.69 -6.04
C LEU A 243 -15.47 1.91 -5.88
N THR A 244 -15.38 1.09 -4.82
CA THR A 244 -14.17 0.32 -4.51
C THR A 244 -13.90 -0.75 -5.57
N ALA A 245 -14.91 -1.54 -5.94
CA ALA A 245 -14.76 -2.57 -6.98
C ALA A 245 -14.40 -1.94 -8.34
N THR A 246 -15.08 -0.86 -8.73
CA THR A 246 -14.83 -0.16 -10.00
C THR A 246 -13.38 0.31 -10.11
N LYS A 247 -12.84 0.89 -9.04
CA LYS A 247 -11.43 1.31 -9.01
C LYS A 247 -10.45 0.13 -9.11
N THR A 248 -10.83 -1.07 -8.63
CA THR A 248 -9.94 -2.24 -8.70
C THR A 248 -9.91 -2.91 -10.08
N VAL A 249 -10.85 -2.60 -11.00
CA VAL A 249 -10.81 -3.13 -12.37
C VAL A 249 -9.49 -2.78 -13.07
N ALA A 250 -8.97 -1.58 -12.84
CA ALA A 250 -7.67 -1.17 -13.38
C ALA A 250 -6.52 -2.05 -12.91
N GLN A 251 -6.54 -2.54 -11.65
CA GLN A 251 -5.51 -3.42 -11.10
C GLN A 251 -5.56 -4.83 -11.70
N ILE A 252 -6.69 -5.27 -12.22
CA ILE A 252 -6.76 -6.56 -12.94
C ILE A 252 -5.84 -6.53 -14.17
N SER A 253 -5.86 -5.43 -14.93
CA SER A 253 -4.93 -5.25 -16.06
C SER A 253 -3.47 -5.23 -15.62
N GLU A 254 -3.16 -4.60 -14.49
CA GLU A 254 -1.81 -4.60 -13.89
C GLU A 254 -1.34 -6.02 -13.57
N VAL A 255 -2.17 -6.83 -12.92
CA VAL A 255 -1.86 -8.23 -12.61
C VAL A 255 -1.56 -9.02 -13.88
N LEU A 256 -2.37 -8.86 -14.92
CA LEU A 256 -2.16 -9.53 -16.21
C LEU A 256 -0.84 -9.11 -16.86
N VAL A 257 -0.55 -7.81 -16.88
CA VAL A 257 0.72 -7.28 -17.43
C VAL A 257 1.91 -7.80 -16.64
N LEU A 258 1.89 -7.73 -15.31
CA LEU A 258 2.97 -8.20 -14.46
C LEU A 258 3.21 -9.71 -14.59
N THR A 259 2.13 -10.49 -14.71
CA THR A 259 2.21 -11.95 -14.77
C THR A 259 2.71 -12.45 -16.13
N PHE A 260 2.19 -11.88 -17.22
CA PHE A 260 2.38 -12.44 -18.57
C PHE A 260 3.27 -11.57 -19.47
N LEU A 261 3.08 -10.25 -19.44
CA LEU A 261 3.72 -9.37 -20.40
C LEU A 261 5.09 -8.84 -19.97
N LEU A 262 5.27 -8.57 -18.68
CA LEU A 262 6.50 -7.93 -18.19
C LEU A 262 7.76 -8.73 -18.55
N HIS A 263 7.74 -10.03 -18.28
CA HIS A 263 8.88 -10.90 -18.55
C HIS A 263 9.20 -11.01 -20.05
N VAL A 264 8.15 -11.10 -20.88
CA VAL A 264 8.28 -11.15 -22.35
C VAL A 264 8.81 -9.81 -22.89
N SER A 265 8.29 -8.69 -22.38
CA SER A 265 8.73 -7.35 -22.78
C SER A 265 10.20 -7.10 -22.45
N ILE A 266 10.62 -7.41 -21.22
CA ILE A 266 12.02 -7.24 -20.79
C ILE A 266 12.95 -8.06 -21.68
N ARG A 267 12.59 -9.30 -22.04
CA ARG A 267 13.39 -10.15 -22.91
C ARG A 267 13.45 -9.65 -24.37
N LYS A 268 12.34 -9.15 -24.89
CA LYS A 268 12.24 -8.75 -26.33
C LYS A 268 12.75 -7.35 -26.61
N ILE A 269 12.39 -6.39 -25.80
CA ILE A 269 12.67 -4.96 -26.04
C ILE A 269 13.59 -4.33 -24.98
N GLY A 270 13.95 -5.09 -23.95
CA GLY A 270 14.82 -4.63 -22.87
C GLY A 270 14.09 -3.77 -21.84
N ILE A 271 14.75 -3.61 -20.67
CA ILE A 271 14.15 -2.92 -19.52
C ILE A 271 13.82 -1.45 -19.80
N ARG A 272 14.65 -0.74 -20.56
CA ARG A 272 14.44 0.69 -20.88
C ARG A 272 13.11 0.94 -21.62
N TRP A 273 12.89 0.19 -22.69
CA TRP A 273 11.67 0.33 -23.49
C TRP A 273 10.44 -0.18 -22.76
N THR A 274 10.58 -1.24 -21.96
CA THR A 274 9.49 -1.75 -21.10
C THR A 274 9.06 -0.69 -20.10
N MET A 275 10.01 -0.02 -19.42
CA MET A 275 9.70 1.08 -18.51
C MET A 275 9.07 2.28 -19.23
N PHE A 276 9.60 2.66 -20.40
CA PHE A 276 9.05 3.76 -21.18
C PHE A 276 7.58 3.52 -21.54
N ILE A 277 7.24 2.33 -22.05
CA ILE A 277 5.86 1.96 -22.39
C ILE A 277 4.97 2.01 -21.14
N GLY A 278 5.44 1.49 -19.99
CA GLY A 278 4.71 1.55 -18.73
C GLY A 278 4.42 2.99 -18.27
N ILE A 279 5.40 3.89 -18.40
CA ILE A 279 5.23 5.30 -18.06
C ILE A 279 4.22 5.97 -19.01
N MET A 280 4.33 5.70 -20.31
CA MET A 280 3.43 6.29 -21.32
C MET A 280 1.97 5.82 -21.19
N ALA A 281 1.71 4.73 -20.50
CA ALA A 281 0.35 4.28 -20.22
C ALA A 281 -0.44 5.27 -19.33
N TRP A 282 0.23 6.06 -18.48
CA TRP A 282 -0.42 7.06 -17.62
C TRP A 282 -0.97 8.26 -18.39
N PRO A 283 -0.19 8.99 -19.20
CA PRO A 283 -0.74 10.03 -20.05
C PRO A 283 -1.86 9.54 -20.98
N LEU A 284 -1.71 8.34 -21.54
CA LEU A 284 -2.75 7.74 -22.40
C LEU A 284 -4.07 7.53 -21.61
N ARG A 285 -3.98 7.08 -20.35
CA ARG A 285 -5.16 6.94 -19.49
C ARG A 285 -5.87 8.28 -19.29
N TYR A 286 -5.14 9.37 -19.02
CA TYR A 286 -5.76 10.70 -18.85
C TYR A 286 -6.43 11.18 -20.14
N LEU A 287 -5.86 10.91 -21.30
CA LEU A 287 -6.51 11.23 -22.58
C LEU A 287 -7.82 10.45 -22.79
N LEU A 288 -7.96 9.25 -22.19
CA LEU A 288 -9.19 8.47 -22.27
C LEU A 288 -10.27 8.97 -21.30
N PHE A 289 -9.92 9.75 -20.27
CA PHE A 289 -10.87 10.37 -19.35
C PHE A 289 -11.39 11.74 -19.85
N MET A 290 -10.78 12.31 -20.88
CA MET A 290 -11.22 13.56 -21.53
C MET A 290 -12.37 13.33 -22.49
#